data_9a8cf039e1dd5c146a9fda80f9656a7f
#
_entry.id   9a8cf039e1dd5c146a9fda80f9656a7f
#
_cell.length_a   1.000
_cell.length_b   1.000
_cell.length_c   1.000
_cell.angle_alpha   90.00
_cell.angle_beta   90.00
_cell.angle_gamma   90.00
#
_symmetry.space_group_name_H-M   'P 1'
#
loop_
_entity.id
_entity.type
_entity.pdbx_description
1 polymer ?
#
loop_
_entity_poly.entity_id
_entity_poly.type
_entity_poly.pdbx_seq_one_letter_code
_entity_poly.pdbx_strand_id
1 'polypeptide(L)'
;QINPAEISDLLKAKIENLDTKQEMRTRGTVISVTDGIVRVHGLSDVMQGEMLEFPSNTFGLAMNLERDSVGAVVLGEYEHIKEGDEVKCTGRILEVPVGRELVGRVVNALGQPIDGKGPINTAKTAPIEKIAPGVIARQSVDQPMQTGLKAIDSMVPVGRGQRELIIGDRQTGKTAVALDAIVNQKGTGVVCIYVAVGQKASSIANVVRKLEEHGALDHTIVVAATASEAAALQFIAPYSGCTMGEFFRDRGEDALIVYDDLSKQAVAYRQISLLLRRPPGREAYPGDVFYLHSRLLERAARINADEVAKLTNGEVTGKTGSLTALPIIETQAGDVSAFVPTNVISITDGQIFLETDLFNSGIRPAINAGISVSRVGGAAQTKVIKKLGGGIRLALAQYRELAAFSQFASDLDEATRKQLQHGEVVTELMKQKQFNTLNTAEMALTLWAINNGSYSDVPVSKALAFESEFRNYVRIQHANVLEEINASGAMSDANEQTLTAAMKSFKASYNYAA
;
A
#
# COMPACT_ATOMS: atom_id res chain seq x y z
N GLN A 1 -74.83 3.79 -11.26
CA GLN A 1 -74.40 3.76 -9.85
C GLN A 1 -73.43 2.60 -9.70
N ILE A 2 -72.16 2.93 -9.45
CA ILE A 2 -71.14 1.92 -9.23
C ILE A 2 -71.37 1.28 -7.87
N ASN A 3 -71.49 -0.03 -7.85
CA ASN A 3 -71.77 -0.81 -6.64
C ASN A 3 -70.60 -0.75 -5.67
N PRO A 4 -70.78 -0.46 -4.37
CA PRO A 4 -69.67 -0.40 -3.40
C PRO A 4 -68.81 -1.67 -3.32
N ALA A 5 -69.39 -2.83 -3.65
CA ALA A 5 -68.69 -4.10 -3.70
C ALA A 5 -67.64 -4.14 -4.86
N GLU A 6 -68.00 -3.62 -6.03
CA GLU A 6 -67.10 -3.56 -7.18
C GLU A 6 -65.90 -2.61 -6.95
N ILE A 7 -66.13 -1.53 -6.19
CA ILE A 7 -65.07 -0.61 -5.81
C ILE A 7 -64.09 -1.29 -4.82
N SER A 8 -64.61 -2.06 -3.89
CA SER A 8 -63.82 -2.82 -2.92
C SER A 8 -62.96 -3.88 -3.59
N ASP A 9 -63.49 -4.58 -4.58
CA ASP A 9 -62.79 -5.61 -5.32
C ASP A 9 -61.71 -5.00 -6.27
N LEU A 10 -62.02 -3.85 -6.89
CA LEU A 10 -61.04 -3.09 -7.66
C LEU A 10 -59.89 -2.52 -6.82
N LEU A 11 -60.20 -2.09 -5.58
CA LEU A 11 -59.18 -1.61 -4.64
C LEU A 11 -58.31 -2.76 -4.11
N LYS A 12 -58.92 -3.91 -3.78
CA LYS A 12 -58.16 -5.11 -3.40
C LYS A 12 -57.24 -5.58 -4.51
N ALA A 13 -57.74 -5.68 -5.74
CA ALA A 13 -56.91 -6.06 -6.89
C ALA A 13 -55.77 -5.06 -7.18
N LYS A 14 -56.00 -3.75 -6.95
CA LYS A 14 -54.97 -2.74 -7.05
C LYS A 14 -53.93 -2.83 -5.93
N ILE A 15 -54.36 -3.11 -4.71
CA ILE A 15 -53.49 -3.28 -3.55
C ILE A 15 -52.64 -4.55 -3.71
N GLU A 16 -53.22 -5.66 -4.10
CA GLU A 16 -52.52 -6.91 -4.39
C GLU A 16 -51.51 -6.74 -5.53
N ASN A 17 -51.86 -6.01 -6.60
CA ASN A 17 -50.95 -5.67 -7.67
C ASN A 17 -49.82 -4.67 -7.25
N LEU A 18 -50.11 -3.80 -6.29
CA LEU A 18 -49.08 -2.89 -5.74
C LEU A 18 -48.07 -3.66 -4.88
N ASP A 19 -48.53 -4.55 -4.01
CA ASP A 19 -47.67 -5.37 -3.18
C ASP A 19 -46.81 -6.31 -4.02
N THR A 20 -47.39 -6.94 -5.04
CA THR A 20 -46.64 -7.81 -5.96
C THR A 20 -45.61 -7.04 -6.77
N LYS A 21 -45.90 -5.80 -7.21
CA LYS A 21 -44.93 -4.95 -7.91
C LYS A 21 -43.83 -4.44 -6.99
N GLN A 22 -44.13 -4.14 -5.76
CA GLN A 22 -43.17 -3.70 -4.76
C GLN A 22 -42.30 -4.88 -4.32
N GLU A 23 -42.84 -6.08 -4.17
CA GLU A 23 -42.09 -7.30 -3.93
C GLU A 23 -41.14 -7.64 -5.09
N MET A 24 -41.57 -7.51 -6.34
CA MET A 24 -40.73 -7.75 -7.52
C MET A 24 -39.59 -6.72 -7.68
N ARG A 25 -39.71 -5.54 -7.08
CA ARG A 25 -38.66 -4.51 -7.11
C ARG A 25 -37.54 -4.76 -6.11
N THR A 26 -37.86 -5.32 -4.95
CA THR A 26 -36.95 -5.53 -3.83
C THR A 26 -36.59 -7.00 -3.61
N ARG A 27 -37.30 -7.91 -4.24
CA ARG A 27 -37.06 -9.35 -4.18
C ARG A 27 -36.87 -9.93 -5.57
N GLY A 28 -36.04 -10.92 -5.65
CA GLY A 28 -35.76 -11.63 -6.88
C GLY A 28 -35.61 -13.12 -6.65
N THR A 29 -35.51 -13.85 -7.74
CA THR A 29 -35.37 -15.30 -7.74
C THR A 29 -34.08 -15.69 -8.45
N VAL A 30 -33.30 -16.62 -7.85
CA VAL A 30 -32.10 -17.17 -8.45
C VAL A 30 -32.45 -17.95 -9.69
N ILE A 31 -31.84 -17.58 -10.84
CA ILE A 31 -32.00 -18.28 -12.12
C ILE A 31 -30.90 -19.32 -12.30
N SER A 32 -29.66 -18.96 -11.93
CA SER A 32 -28.50 -19.85 -12.07
C SER A 32 -27.41 -19.51 -11.08
N VAL A 33 -26.63 -20.51 -10.71
CA VAL A 33 -25.44 -20.37 -9.85
C VAL A 33 -24.28 -21.06 -10.54
N THR A 34 -23.17 -20.35 -10.72
CA THR A 34 -21.95 -20.88 -11.32
C THR A 34 -20.72 -20.23 -10.69
N ASP A 35 -19.91 -21.00 -10.00
CA ASP A 35 -18.63 -20.57 -9.42
C ASP A 35 -18.72 -19.27 -8.59
N GLY A 36 -19.76 -19.16 -7.75
CA GLY A 36 -20.00 -17.99 -6.90
C GLY A 36 -20.65 -16.80 -7.61
N ILE A 37 -20.94 -16.92 -8.90
CA ILE A 37 -21.73 -15.95 -9.66
C ILE A 37 -23.18 -16.43 -9.70
N VAL A 38 -24.09 -15.57 -9.27
CA VAL A 38 -25.52 -15.83 -9.22
C VAL A 38 -26.24 -14.88 -10.17
N ARG A 39 -27.07 -15.43 -11.05
CA ARG A 39 -28.01 -14.63 -11.84
C ARG A 39 -29.35 -14.61 -11.13
N VAL A 40 -29.89 -13.43 -10.97
CA VAL A 40 -31.15 -13.20 -10.26
C VAL A 40 -32.13 -12.50 -11.18
N HIS A 41 -33.33 -13.04 -11.28
CA HIS A 41 -34.45 -12.40 -11.97
C HIS A 41 -35.23 -11.50 -11.00
N GLY A 42 -35.63 -10.34 -11.45
CA GLY A 42 -36.25 -9.32 -10.61
C GLY A 42 -35.27 -8.26 -10.13
N LEU A 43 -35.43 -7.79 -8.91
CA LEU A 43 -34.57 -6.76 -8.31
C LEU A 43 -34.49 -5.48 -9.14
N SER A 44 -35.64 -4.98 -9.63
CA SER A 44 -35.64 -3.81 -10.55
C SER A 44 -35.13 -2.52 -9.93
N ASP A 45 -35.13 -2.41 -8.61
CA ASP A 45 -34.65 -1.21 -7.89
C ASP A 45 -33.21 -1.36 -7.35
N VAL A 46 -32.51 -2.44 -7.70
CA VAL A 46 -31.14 -2.68 -7.24
C VAL A 46 -30.17 -1.63 -7.78
N MET A 47 -29.24 -1.21 -6.94
CA MET A 47 -28.14 -0.31 -7.31
C MET A 47 -26.87 -1.10 -7.62
N GLN A 48 -26.02 -0.54 -8.48
CA GLN A 48 -24.69 -1.08 -8.74
C GLN A 48 -23.88 -1.11 -7.43
N GLY A 49 -23.31 -2.28 -7.10
CA GLY A 49 -22.56 -2.46 -5.87
C GLY A 49 -23.40 -2.63 -4.60
N GLU A 50 -24.73 -2.74 -4.76
CA GLU A 50 -25.61 -3.00 -3.62
C GLU A 50 -25.39 -4.39 -3.05
N MET A 51 -25.43 -4.48 -1.72
CA MET A 51 -25.38 -5.75 -1.01
C MET A 51 -26.73 -6.46 -1.11
N LEU A 52 -26.70 -7.71 -1.55
CA LEU A 52 -27.87 -8.58 -1.68
C LEU A 52 -27.85 -9.64 -0.57
N GLU A 53 -29.02 -9.98 -0.05
CA GLU A 53 -29.20 -11.04 0.95
C GLU A 53 -29.73 -12.31 0.28
N PHE A 54 -28.97 -13.39 0.42
CA PHE A 54 -29.32 -14.75 0.00
C PHE A 54 -29.74 -15.59 1.21
N PRO A 55 -30.33 -16.77 1.00
CA PRO A 55 -30.66 -17.67 2.09
C PRO A 55 -29.47 -18.03 2.98
N SER A 56 -29.74 -18.38 4.24
CA SER A 56 -28.73 -18.76 5.23
C SER A 56 -27.77 -17.64 5.62
N ASN A 57 -28.26 -16.40 5.64
CA ASN A 57 -27.50 -15.21 6.01
C ASN A 57 -26.22 -15.02 5.18
N THR A 58 -26.32 -15.35 3.90
CA THR A 58 -25.26 -15.17 2.92
C THR A 58 -25.49 -13.88 2.15
N PHE A 59 -24.41 -13.15 1.86
CA PHE A 59 -24.46 -11.86 1.18
C PHE A 59 -23.71 -11.90 -0.14
N GLY A 60 -24.11 -11.06 -1.07
CA GLY A 60 -23.47 -10.87 -2.35
C GLY A 60 -23.50 -9.42 -2.81
N LEU A 61 -22.78 -9.13 -3.89
CA LEU A 61 -22.73 -7.81 -4.51
C LEU A 61 -23.39 -7.84 -5.90
N ALA A 62 -24.27 -6.88 -6.16
CA ALA A 62 -24.82 -6.64 -7.49
C ALA A 62 -23.74 -6.03 -8.38
N MET A 63 -23.29 -6.77 -9.39
CA MET A 63 -22.17 -6.37 -10.28
C MET A 63 -22.63 -6.00 -11.69
N ASN A 64 -23.58 -6.75 -12.26
CA ASN A 64 -24.16 -6.48 -13.57
C ASN A 64 -25.64 -6.21 -13.46
N LEU A 65 -26.06 -5.03 -13.87
CA LEU A 65 -27.47 -4.66 -13.95
C LEU A 65 -27.92 -4.75 -15.40
N GLU A 66 -28.66 -5.82 -15.72
CA GLU A 66 -29.29 -6.03 -17.03
C GLU A 66 -30.79 -5.74 -16.93
N ARG A 67 -31.45 -5.66 -18.06
CA ARG A 67 -32.88 -5.30 -18.12
C ARG A 67 -33.77 -6.25 -17.31
N ASP A 68 -33.52 -7.56 -17.42
CA ASP A 68 -34.41 -8.60 -16.87
C ASP A 68 -33.67 -9.44 -15.81
N SER A 69 -32.41 -9.18 -15.54
CA SER A 69 -31.62 -9.95 -14.58
C SER A 69 -30.51 -9.12 -13.95
N VAL A 70 -30.01 -9.61 -12.83
CA VAL A 70 -28.88 -9.05 -12.11
C VAL A 70 -27.83 -10.13 -11.95
N GLY A 71 -26.60 -9.84 -12.36
CA GLY A 71 -25.44 -10.67 -12.06
C GLY A 71 -24.85 -10.25 -10.73
N ALA A 72 -24.79 -11.18 -9.78
CA ALA A 72 -24.25 -10.95 -8.45
C ALA A 72 -23.09 -11.88 -8.14
N VAL A 73 -22.20 -11.41 -7.29
CA VAL A 73 -21.05 -12.17 -6.78
C VAL A 73 -21.31 -12.48 -5.31
N VAL A 74 -21.20 -13.73 -4.92
CA VAL A 74 -21.40 -14.14 -3.52
C VAL A 74 -20.12 -13.87 -2.72
N LEU A 75 -20.28 -13.27 -1.55
CA LEU A 75 -19.21 -12.95 -0.62
C LEU A 75 -19.01 -14.08 0.40
N GLY A 76 -18.54 -15.22 -0.07
CA GLY A 76 -18.30 -16.38 0.79
C GLY A 76 -18.74 -17.70 0.14
N GLU A 77 -19.16 -18.64 0.95
CA GLU A 77 -19.65 -19.95 0.49
C GLU A 77 -20.98 -19.80 -0.23
N TYR A 78 -21.11 -20.45 -1.38
CA TYR A 78 -22.29 -20.37 -2.26
C TYR A 78 -22.93 -21.71 -2.57
N GLU A 79 -22.37 -22.81 -2.09
CA GLU A 79 -22.80 -24.17 -2.42
C GLU A 79 -24.24 -24.49 -1.99
N HIS A 80 -24.74 -23.77 -1.00
CA HIS A 80 -26.10 -23.91 -0.51
C HIS A 80 -27.14 -23.10 -1.30
N ILE A 81 -26.73 -22.20 -2.19
CA ILE A 81 -27.63 -21.37 -3.00
C ILE A 81 -28.07 -22.19 -4.22
N LYS A 82 -29.37 -22.25 -4.44
CA LYS A 82 -30.02 -23.03 -5.49
C LYS A 82 -30.89 -22.18 -6.39
N GLU A 83 -31.11 -22.66 -7.59
CA GLU A 83 -32.15 -22.09 -8.48
C GLU A 83 -33.49 -22.07 -7.78
N GLY A 84 -34.19 -20.97 -7.92
CA GLY A 84 -35.49 -20.74 -7.25
C GLY A 84 -35.40 -20.09 -5.87
N ASP A 85 -34.21 -19.97 -5.30
CA ASP A 85 -34.05 -19.29 -4.01
C ASP A 85 -34.40 -17.81 -4.12
N GLU A 86 -34.92 -17.27 -3.03
CA GLU A 86 -35.26 -15.85 -2.92
C GLU A 86 -34.05 -15.00 -2.58
N VAL A 87 -33.91 -13.86 -3.27
CA VAL A 87 -32.86 -12.85 -3.03
C VAL A 87 -33.50 -11.51 -2.70
N LYS A 88 -33.00 -10.83 -1.70
CA LYS A 88 -33.52 -9.52 -1.26
C LYS A 88 -32.50 -8.42 -1.48
N CYS A 89 -32.97 -7.25 -1.92
CA CYS A 89 -32.21 -6.01 -1.85
C CYS A 89 -32.10 -5.56 -0.41
N THR A 90 -30.92 -5.18 0.03
CA THR A 90 -30.71 -4.60 1.37
C THR A 90 -30.86 -3.08 1.39
N GLY A 91 -30.83 -2.43 0.23
CA GLY A 91 -30.78 -0.97 0.10
C GLY A 91 -29.48 -0.35 0.56
N ARG A 92 -28.44 -1.17 0.79
CA ARG A 92 -27.16 -0.73 1.33
C ARG A 92 -26.02 -1.11 0.39
N ILE A 93 -25.09 -0.19 0.20
CA ILE A 93 -23.78 -0.49 -0.39
C ILE A 93 -22.96 -1.22 0.67
N LEU A 94 -22.10 -2.13 0.25
CA LEU A 94 -21.26 -2.90 1.16
C LEU A 94 -20.41 -1.97 2.03
N GLU A 95 -20.52 -2.15 3.33
CA GLU A 95 -19.78 -1.41 4.35
C GLU A 95 -18.88 -2.35 5.16
N VAL A 96 -17.80 -1.80 5.69
CA VAL A 96 -16.90 -2.50 6.61
C VAL A 96 -16.74 -1.71 7.90
N PRO A 97 -16.46 -2.38 9.02
CA PRO A 97 -16.16 -1.68 10.27
C PRO A 97 -14.91 -0.83 10.11
N VAL A 98 -14.93 0.34 10.71
CA VAL A 98 -13.80 1.27 10.77
C VAL A 98 -13.60 1.74 12.20
N GLY A 99 -12.42 2.22 12.52
CA GLY A 99 -12.11 2.78 13.82
C GLY A 99 -10.79 2.27 14.38
N ARG A 100 -10.39 2.88 15.48
CA ARG A 100 -9.13 2.55 16.16
C ARG A 100 -9.15 1.15 16.78
N GLU A 101 -10.32 0.61 17.03
CA GLU A 101 -10.54 -0.74 17.57
C GLU A 101 -10.03 -1.86 16.65
N LEU A 102 -9.86 -1.57 15.37
CA LEU A 102 -9.28 -2.48 14.37
C LEU A 102 -7.75 -2.54 14.43
N VAL A 103 -7.09 -1.54 15.00
CA VAL A 103 -5.63 -1.47 15.08
C VAL A 103 -5.10 -2.60 15.97
N GLY A 104 -4.12 -3.33 15.48
CA GLY A 104 -3.57 -4.51 16.14
C GLY A 104 -4.31 -5.81 15.83
N ARG A 105 -5.33 -5.76 14.98
CA ARG A 105 -6.17 -6.90 14.65
C ARG A 105 -5.94 -7.39 13.22
N VAL A 106 -6.24 -8.66 13.01
CA VAL A 106 -6.25 -9.31 11.69
C VAL A 106 -7.68 -9.62 11.31
N VAL A 107 -8.12 -9.08 10.19
CA VAL A 107 -9.50 -9.19 9.70
C VAL A 107 -9.53 -9.74 8.27
N ASN A 108 -10.68 -10.27 7.86
CA ASN A 108 -10.92 -10.63 6.47
C ASN A 108 -11.38 -9.42 5.65
N ALA A 109 -11.70 -9.64 4.37
CA ALA A 109 -12.15 -8.57 3.47
C ALA A 109 -13.46 -7.89 3.89
N LEU A 110 -14.26 -8.53 4.74
CA LEU A 110 -15.49 -7.96 5.30
C LEU A 110 -15.26 -7.26 6.65
N GLY A 111 -14.03 -7.22 7.13
CA GLY A 111 -13.71 -6.63 8.42
C GLY A 111 -14.00 -7.52 9.62
N GLN A 112 -14.29 -8.78 9.41
CA GLN A 112 -14.50 -9.76 10.48
C GLN A 112 -13.17 -10.25 11.03
N PRO A 113 -13.01 -10.37 12.37
CA PRO A 113 -11.75 -10.82 12.97
C PRO A 113 -11.47 -12.30 12.65
N ILE A 114 -10.23 -12.59 12.29
CA ILE A 114 -9.74 -13.95 11.99
C ILE A 114 -8.52 -14.33 12.82
N ASP A 115 -8.17 -13.53 13.82
CA ASP A 115 -6.99 -13.70 14.68
C ASP A 115 -7.26 -14.47 15.99
N GLY A 116 -8.50 -14.87 16.21
CA GLY A 116 -8.89 -15.58 17.43
C GLY A 116 -8.91 -14.73 18.71
N LYS A 117 -8.79 -13.40 18.59
CA LYS A 117 -8.77 -12.46 19.72
C LYS A 117 -10.15 -11.91 20.10
N GLY A 118 -11.21 -12.55 19.64
CA GLY A 118 -12.59 -12.17 19.93
C GLY A 118 -13.14 -11.09 19.01
N PRO A 119 -14.41 -10.66 19.22
CA PRO A 119 -15.06 -9.69 18.37
C PRO A 119 -14.40 -8.30 18.47
N ILE A 120 -14.54 -7.51 17.41
CA ILE A 120 -14.11 -6.13 17.38
C ILE A 120 -15.31 -5.24 17.65
N ASN A 121 -15.26 -4.53 18.77
CA ASN A 121 -16.35 -3.67 19.22
C ASN A 121 -16.20 -2.27 18.67
N THR A 122 -16.60 -2.07 17.41
CA THR A 122 -16.71 -0.74 16.82
C THR A 122 -18.16 -0.48 16.39
N ALA A 123 -18.65 0.70 16.71
CA ALA A 123 -19.98 1.14 16.29
C ALA A 123 -19.99 1.81 14.90
N LYS A 124 -18.79 2.03 14.32
CA LYS A 124 -18.63 2.78 13.09
C LYS A 124 -18.41 1.84 11.91
N THR A 125 -19.13 2.10 10.83
CA THR A 125 -18.94 1.45 9.53
C THR A 125 -18.79 2.51 8.45
N ALA A 126 -18.20 2.13 7.33
CA ALA A 126 -18.09 3.00 6.17
C ALA A 126 -18.12 2.17 4.89
N PRO A 127 -18.67 2.72 3.78
CA PRO A 127 -18.72 2.02 2.51
C PRO A 127 -17.31 1.75 1.96
N ILE A 128 -17.13 0.61 1.32
CA ILE A 128 -15.85 0.24 0.71
C ILE A 128 -15.56 1.01 -0.57
N GLU A 129 -16.60 1.43 -1.27
CA GLU A 129 -16.49 2.28 -2.46
C GLU A 129 -16.83 3.72 -2.10
N LYS A 130 -15.85 4.60 -2.25
CA LYS A 130 -15.97 6.04 -2.01
C LYS A 130 -15.34 6.81 -3.14
N ILE A 131 -15.87 7.98 -3.40
CA ILE A 131 -15.25 8.92 -4.31
C ILE A 131 -13.97 9.48 -3.68
N ALA A 132 -12.89 9.51 -4.45
CA ALA A 132 -11.62 10.10 -4.01
C ALA A 132 -11.78 11.59 -3.70
N PRO A 133 -10.94 12.16 -2.83
CA PRO A 133 -10.96 13.61 -2.56
C PRO A 133 -10.82 14.42 -3.85
N GLY A 134 -11.66 15.45 -3.98
CA GLY A 134 -11.62 16.38 -5.11
C GLY A 134 -10.40 17.30 -5.07
N VAL A 135 -10.20 18.07 -6.12
CA VAL A 135 -9.04 18.99 -6.27
C VAL A 135 -8.94 19.99 -5.12
N ILE A 136 -10.08 20.54 -4.70
CA ILE A 136 -10.12 21.58 -3.64
C ILE A 136 -9.79 21.00 -2.25
N ALA A 137 -10.10 19.74 -2.02
CA ALA A 137 -9.85 19.06 -0.75
C ALA A 137 -8.37 18.67 -0.55
N ARG A 138 -7.61 18.58 -1.64
CA ARG A 138 -6.22 18.11 -1.60
C ARG A 138 -5.25 19.17 -1.11
N GLN A 139 -4.24 18.68 -0.40
CA GLN A 139 -3.07 19.42 0.05
C GLN A 139 -1.84 18.91 -0.66
N SER A 140 -0.85 19.76 -0.91
CA SER A 140 0.44 19.34 -1.47
C SER A 140 1.13 18.32 -0.57
N VAL A 141 1.77 17.34 -1.20
CA VAL A 141 2.59 16.34 -0.51
C VAL A 141 3.96 16.93 -0.23
N ASP A 142 4.20 17.35 1.00
CA ASP A 142 5.41 18.06 1.43
C ASP A 142 6.01 17.54 2.75
N GLN A 143 5.50 16.42 3.24
CA GLN A 143 6.00 15.77 4.45
C GLN A 143 6.49 14.37 4.12
N PRO A 144 7.66 13.96 4.66
CA PRO A 144 8.20 12.63 4.38
C PRO A 144 7.40 11.53 5.06
N MET A 145 7.21 10.42 4.35
CA MET A 145 6.87 9.12 4.90
C MET A 145 8.18 8.33 4.96
N GLN A 146 8.83 8.33 6.11
CA GLN A 146 10.12 7.67 6.27
C GLN A 146 9.95 6.16 6.23
N THR A 147 10.60 5.50 5.27
CA THR A 147 10.59 4.04 5.16
C THR A 147 11.63 3.37 6.04
N GLY A 148 12.62 4.13 6.48
CA GLY A 148 13.77 3.62 7.23
C GLY A 148 14.82 2.92 6.37
N LEU A 149 14.62 2.87 5.06
CA LEU A 149 15.55 2.31 4.10
C LEU A 149 16.38 3.41 3.44
N LYS A 150 17.68 3.33 3.58
CA LYS A 150 18.64 4.33 3.04
C LYS A 150 18.43 4.57 1.54
N ALA A 151 18.28 3.49 0.78
CA ALA A 151 18.12 3.57 -0.66
C ALA A 151 16.84 4.28 -1.09
N ILE A 152 15.74 4.08 -0.37
CA ILE A 152 14.46 4.69 -0.69
C ILE A 152 14.43 6.14 -0.24
N ASP A 153 14.69 6.41 1.02
CA ASP A 153 14.54 7.74 1.60
C ASP A 153 15.54 8.75 1.02
N SER A 154 16.71 8.29 0.55
CA SER A 154 17.70 9.15 -0.10
C SER A 154 17.49 9.34 -1.60
N MET A 155 16.99 8.33 -2.31
CA MET A 155 16.92 8.33 -3.78
C MET A 155 15.52 8.37 -4.35
N VAL A 156 14.57 7.72 -3.70
CA VAL A 156 13.18 7.57 -4.18
C VAL A 156 12.23 7.89 -3.03
N PRO A 157 12.25 9.12 -2.52
CA PRO A 157 11.52 9.48 -1.30
C PRO A 157 10.02 9.38 -1.48
N VAL A 158 9.35 8.91 -0.44
CA VAL A 158 7.90 8.80 -0.36
C VAL A 158 7.36 9.88 0.57
N GLY A 159 6.36 10.61 0.12
CA GLY A 159 5.69 11.63 0.91
C GLY A 159 4.34 11.16 1.48
N ARG A 160 3.90 11.80 2.54
CA ARG A 160 2.58 11.52 3.14
C ARG A 160 1.46 11.96 2.23
N GLY A 161 0.70 11.00 1.73
CA GLY A 161 -0.35 11.19 0.73
C GLY A 161 0.05 10.79 -0.69
N GLN A 162 1.28 10.34 -0.90
CA GLN A 162 1.79 9.85 -2.18
C GLN A 162 1.37 8.41 -2.44
N ARG A 163 1.30 8.05 -3.72
CA ARG A 163 1.17 6.68 -4.20
C ARG A 163 2.47 6.28 -4.86
N GLU A 164 3.23 5.43 -4.21
CA GLU A 164 4.51 4.95 -4.74
C GLU A 164 4.43 3.44 -4.99
N LEU A 165 4.55 3.03 -6.24
CA LEU A 165 4.47 1.65 -6.66
C LEU A 165 5.74 0.88 -6.27
N ILE A 166 5.58 -0.31 -5.73
CA ILE A 166 6.66 -1.28 -5.57
C ILE A 166 6.45 -2.37 -6.61
N ILE A 167 7.40 -2.49 -7.53
CA ILE A 167 7.26 -3.37 -8.70
C ILE A 167 8.50 -4.24 -8.90
N GLY A 168 8.31 -5.48 -9.25
CA GLY A 168 9.39 -6.43 -9.52
C GLY A 168 8.88 -7.85 -9.71
N ASP A 169 9.77 -8.74 -10.13
CA ASP A 169 9.47 -10.15 -10.28
C ASP A 169 9.23 -10.83 -8.93
N ARG A 170 8.74 -12.06 -8.98
CA ARG A 170 8.52 -12.86 -7.79
C ARG A 170 9.81 -13.03 -6.99
N GLN A 171 9.71 -12.91 -5.65
CA GLN A 171 10.84 -13.08 -4.72
C GLN A 171 12.00 -12.08 -4.92
N THR A 172 11.69 -10.84 -5.26
CA THR A 172 12.67 -9.75 -5.32
C THR A 172 12.70 -8.86 -4.07
N GLY A 173 11.89 -9.19 -3.06
CA GLY A 173 11.85 -8.45 -1.81
C GLY A 173 10.80 -7.35 -1.74
N LYS A 174 9.79 -7.38 -2.59
CA LYS A 174 8.69 -6.37 -2.58
C LYS A 174 7.98 -6.29 -1.24
N THR A 175 7.57 -7.43 -0.71
CA THR A 175 6.93 -7.51 0.62
C THR A 175 7.88 -7.07 1.73
N ALA A 176 9.15 -7.43 1.65
CA ALA A 176 10.16 -7.02 2.62
C ALA A 176 10.30 -5.50 2.72
N VAL A 177 10.35 -4.81 1.59
CA VAL A 177 10.39 -3.33 1.52
C VAL A 177 9.15 -2.72 2.16
N ALA A 178 7.97 -3.24 1.83
CA ALA A 178 6.71 -2.75 2.39
C ALA A 178 6.63 -2.97 3.91
N LEU A 179 7.06 -4.11 4.41
CA LEU A 179 7.09 -4.40 5.84
C LEU A 179 8.09 -3.52 6.60
N ASP A 180 9.24 -3.23 6.00
CA ASP A 180 10.20 -2.29 6.58
C ASP A 180 9.60 -0.89 6.74
N ALA A 181 8.87 -0.41 5.75
CA ALA A 181 8.15 0.86 5.83
C ALA A 181 7.13 0.86 6.99
N ILE A 182 6.40 -0.24 7.18
CA ILE A 182 5.44 -0.40 8.27
C ILE A 182 6.15 -0.42 9.64
N VAL A 183 7.20 -1.21 9.77
CA VAL A 183 7.99 -1.32 11.02
C VAL A 183 8.58 0.02 11.42
N ASN A 184 9.04 0.80 10.46
CA ASN A 184 9.62 2.11 10.71
C ASN A 184 8.61 3.16 11.21
N GLN A 185 7.31 2.90 11.11
CA GLN A 185 6.28 3.82 11.60
C GLN A 185 6.03 3.70 13.11
N LYS A 186 6.70 2.80 13.80
CA LYS A 186 6.58 2.68 15.26
C LYS A 186 6.92 4.01 15.95
N GLY A 187 5.99 4.49 16.75
CA GLY A 187 6.16 5.74 17.50
C GLY A 187 5.95 7.03 16.71
N THR A 188 5.62 6.95 15.42
CA THR A 188 5.36 8.14 14.58
C THR A 188 3.90 8.61 14.60
N GLY A 189 3.00 7.82 15.16
CA GLY A 189 1.56 8.08 15.12
C GLY A 189 0.88 7.67 13.82
N VAL A 190 1.62 7.16 12.84
CA VAL A 190 1.06 6.67 11.57
C VAL A 190 0.40 5.31 11.78
N VAL A 191 -0.86 5.20 11.38
CA VAL A 191 -1.58 3.92 11.37
C VAL A 191 -1.30 3.21 10.05
N CYS A 192 -0.86 1.97 10.13
CA CYS A 192 -0.56 1.17 8.94
C CYS A 192 -1.67 0.17 8.67
N ILE A 193 -1.95 -0.07 7.40
CA ILE A 193 -2.85 -1.11 6.92
C ILE A 193 -2.09 -2.00 5.94
N TYR A 194 -2.00 -3.28 6.25
CA TYR A 194 -1.42 -4.27 5.35
C TYR A 194 -2.53 -5.12 4.75
N VAL A 195 -2.73 -5.01 3.45
CA VAL A 195 -3.74 -5.77 2.71
C VAL A 195 -3.06 -6.90 1.95
N ALA A 196 -3.31 -8.13 2.37
CA ALA A 196 -2.83 -9.33 1.70
C ALA A 196 -3.91 -9.89 0.76
N VAL A 197 -3.61 -9.98 -0.51
CA VAL A 197 -4.54 -10.44 -1.54
C VAL A 197 -4.00 -11.67 -2.24
N GLY A 198 -4.75 -12.77 -2.20
CA GLY A 198 -4.43 -13.97 -2.95
C GLY A 198 -3.16 -14.69 -2.51
N GLN A 199 -2.66 -14.41 -1.33
CA GLN A 199 -1.50 -15.09 -0.76
C GLN A 199 -1.90 -16.37 -0.03
N LYS A 200 -0.94 -17.28 0.13
CA LYS A 200 -1.14 -18.48 0.97
C LYS A 200 -1.34 -18.07 2.43
N ALA A 201 -2.24 -18.76 3.12
CA ALA A 201 -2.49 -18.51 4.55
C ALA A 201 -1.22 -18.58 5.39
N SER A 202 -0.29 -19.49 5.09
CA SER A 202 1.01 -19.60 5.75
C SER A 202 1.89 -18.36 5.56
N SER A 203 1.86 -17.76 4.38
CA SER A 203 2.60 -16.52 4.10
C SER A 203 2.05 -15.33 4.90
N ILE A 204 0.74 -15.23 4.99
CA ILE A 204 0.06 -14.18 5.77
C ILE A 204 0.35 -14.36 7.27
N ALA A 205 0.27 -15.58 7.77
CA ALA A 205 0.62 -15.89 9.16
C ALA A 205 2.06 -15.51 9.49
N ASN A 206 3.00 -15.75 8.57
CA ASN A 206 4.39 -15.35 8.73
C ASN A 206 4.57 -13.82 8.80
N VAL A 207 3.85 -13.08 7.95
CA VAL A 207 3.86 -11.61 7.97
C VAL A 207 3.33 -11.07 9.31
N VAL A 208 2.20 -11.59 9.77
CA VAL A 208 1.60 -11.20 11.06
C VAL A 208 2.56 -11.45 12.20
N ARG A 209 3.18 -12.63 12.23
CA ARG A 209 4.17 -12.98 13.27
C ARG A 209 5.37 -12.04 13.24
N LYS A 210 5.90 -11.73 12.08
CA LYS A 210 7.03 -10.78 11.94
C LYS A 210 6.66 -9.37 12.41
N LEU A 211 5.47 -8.89 12.07
CA LEU A 211 4.98 -7.60 12.57
C LEU A 211 4.85 -7.60 14.09
N GLU A 212 4.36 -8.68 14.67
CA GLU A 212 4.24 -8.82 16.12
C GLU A 212 5.61 -8.86 16.81
N GLU A 213 6.55 -9.65 16.31
CA GLU A 213 7.92 -9.76 16.84
C GLU A 213 8.66 -8.41 16.85
N HIS A 214 8.41 -7.55 15.88
CA HIS A 214 9.03 -6.22 15.78
C HIS A 214 8.18 -5.11 16.42
N GLY A 215 7.10 -5.44 17.11
CA GLY A 215 6.22 -4.48 17.76
C GLY A 215 5.45 -3.58 16.80
N ALA A 216 5.35 -3.97 15.54
CA ALA A 216 4.65 -3.20 14.51
C ALA A 216 3.16 -3.52 14.40
N LEU A 217 2.73 -4.67 14.91
CA LEU A 217 1.31 -5.03 14.88
C LEU A 217 0.45 -4.06 15.70
N ASP A 218 1.00 -3.47 16.75
CA ASP A 218 0.30 -2.53 17.64
C ASP A 218 -0.19 -1.26 16.94
N HIS A 219 0.38 -0.92 15.80
CA HIS A 219 -0.05 0.22 14.97
C HIS A 219 -0.54 -0.20 13.57
N THR A 220 -0.82 -1.48 13.37
CA THR A 220 -1.16 -2.05 12.06
C THR A 220 -2.48 -2.78 12.08
N ILE A 221 -3.28 -2.57 11.03
CA ILE A 221 -4.45 -3.38 10.70
C ILE A 221 -4.04 -4.31 9.57
N VAL A 222 -4.26 -5.62 9.73
CA VAL A 222 -4.03 -6.60 8.67
C VAL A 222 -5.37 -7.03 8.09
N VAL A 223 -5.54 -6.84 6.78
CA VAL A 223 -6.71 -7.29 6.01
C VAL A 223 -6.27 -8.42 5.09
N ALA A 224 -6.82 -9.59 5.27
CA ALA A 224 -6.40 -10.78 4.55
C ALA A 224 -7.53 -11.39 3.70
N ALA A 225 -7.26 -11.60 2.43
CA ALA A 225 -8.05 -12.42 1.52
C ALA A 225 -7.12 -13.48 0.92
N THR A 226 -7.19 -14.71 1.42
CA THR A 226 -6.26 -15.78 1.04
C THR A 226 -6.54 -16.31 -0.36
N ALA A 227 -5.57 -17.03 -0.93
CA ALA A 227 -5.71 -17.64 -2.26
C ALA A 227 -6.83 -18.68 -2.34
N SER A 228 -7.22 -19.27 -1.22
CA SER A 228 -8.31 -20.25 -1.13
C SER A 228 -9.70 -19.64 -0.99
N GLU A 229 -9.78 -18.33 -0.68
CA GLU A 229 -11.05 -17.63 -0.58
C GLU A 229 -11.61 -17.27 -1.96
N ALA A 230 -12.91 -17.02 -2.02
CA ALA A 230 -13.59 -16.64 -3.25
C ALA A 230 -12.94 -15.41 -3.91
N ALA A 231 -12.95 -15.37 -5.24
CA ALA A 231 -12.41 -14.25 -6.01
C ALA A 231 -13.06 -12.90 -5.62
N ALA A 232 -14.32 -12.91 -5.25
CA ALA A 232 -15.04 -11.72 -4.77
C ALA A 232 -14.37 -11.08 -3.54
N LEU A 233 -13.93 -11.88 -2.58
CA LEU A 233 -13.26 -11.40 -1.38
C LEU A 233 -11.86 -10.85 -1.69
N GLN A 234 -11.14 -11.48 -2.60
CA GLN A 234 -9.85 -10.97 -3.08
C GLN A 234 -9.99 -9.65 -3.84
N PHE A 235 -11.07 -9.51 -4.59
CA PHE A 235 -11.39 -8.27 -5.31
C PHE A 235 -11.67 -7.10 -4.37
N ILE A 236 -12.47 -7.30 -3.32
CA ILE A 236 -12.89 -6.21 -2.42
C ILE A 236 -11.89 -5.89 -1.32
N ALA A 237 -10.99 -6.78 -0.97
CA ALA A 237 -10.05 -6.60 0.16
C ALA A 237 -9.27 -5.28 0.09
N PRO A 238 -8.69 -4.86 -1.06
CA PRO A 238 -8.03 -3.56 -1.15
C PRO A 238 -8.95 -2.37 -0.86
N TYR A 239 -10.18 -2.42 -1.30
CA TYR A 239 -11.17 -1.38 -1.02
C TYR A 239 -11.53 -1.32 0.46
N SER A 240 -11.70 -2.47 1.09
CA SER A 240 -11.96 -2.57 2.53
C SER A 240 -10.82 -1.97 3.35
N GLY A 241 -9.59 -2.34 3.03
CA GLY A 241 -8.40 -1.77 3.67
C GLY A 241 -8.27 -0.26 3.44
N CYS A 242 -8.54 0.20 2.23
CA CYS A 242 -8.53 1.63 1.90
C CYS A 242 -9.54 2.41 2.75
N THR A 243 -10.74 1.90 2.91
CA THR A 243 -11.78 2.52 3.76
C THR A 243 -11.33 2.60 5.22
N MET A 244 -10.68 1.57 5.72
CA MET A 244 -10.12 1.58 7.09
C MET A 244 -9.02 2.65 7.25
N GLY A 245 -8.18 2.83 6.24
CA GLY A 245 -7.15 3.87 6.22
C GLY A 245 -7.72 5.29 6.08
N GLU A 246 -8.73 5.45 5.26
CA GLU A 246 -9.42 6.74 5.07
C GLU A 246 -10.08 7.26 6.35
N PHE A 247 -10.52 6.39 7.23
CA PHE A 247 -11.06 6.79 8.53
C PHE A 247 -10.08 7.68 9.30
N PHE A 248 -8.80 7.33 9.32
CA PHE A 248 -7.77 8.09 9.99
C PHE A 248 -7.41 9.36 9.23
N ARG A 249 -7.27 9.27 7.91
CA ARG A 249 -7.03 10.44 7.06
C ARG A 249 -8.09 11.51 7.26
N ASP A 250 -9.36 11.12 7.24
CA ASP A 250 -10.50 12.03 7.33
C ASP A 250 -10.63 12.70 8.72
N ARG A 251 -9.94 12.16 9.71
CA ARG A 251 -9.86 12.72 11.07
C ARG A 251 -8.56 13.50 11.35
N GLY A 252 -7.80 13.82 10.31
CA GLY A 252 -6.57 14.59 10.46
C GLY A 252 -5.37 13.80 10.96
N GLU A 253 -5.39 12.49 10.79
CA GLU A 253 -4.28 11.60 11.11
C GLU A 253 -3.60 11.13 9.82
N ASP A 254 -2.45 10.49 9.96
CA ASP A 254 -1.70 9.91 8.85
C ASP A 254 -1.82 8.41 8.85
N ALA A 255 -2.10 7.83 7.68
CA ALA A 255 -2.16 6.40 7.48
C ALA A 255 -1.28 5.97 6.30
N LEU A 256 -0.76 4.76 6.38
CA LEU A 256 0.01 4.09 5.33
C LEU A 256 -0.66 2.79 4.99
N ILE A 257 -1.00 2.59 3.72
CA ILE A 257 -1.58 1.34 3.25
C ILE A 257 -0.68 0.64 2.24
N VAL A 258 -0.50 -0.66 2.43
CA VAL A 258 0.22 -1.56 1.53
C VAL A 258 -0.78 -2.52 0.91
N TYR A 259 -0.80 -2.60 -0.42
CA TYR A 259 -1.59 -3.58 -1.15
C TYR A 259 -0.67 -4.68 -1.69
N ASP A 260 -0.70 -5.84 -1.10
CA ASP A 260 0.19 -6.95 -1.47
C ASP A 260 -0.60 -8.17 -1.97
N ASP A 261 -0.91 -8.24 -3.23
CA ASP A 261 -0.60 -7.32 -4.30
C ASP A 261 -1.83 -7.00 -5.17
N LEU A 262 -1.75 -5.95 -5.94
CA LEU A 262 -2.81 -5.57 -6.87
C LEU A 262 -2.85 -6.42 -8.15
N SER A 263 -1.77 -7.13 -8.48
CA SER A 263 -1.76 -8.08 -9.59
C SER A 263 -2.76 -9.21 -9.35
N LYS A 264 -2.81 -9.74 -8.14
CA LYS A 264 -3.76 -10.78 -7.74
C LYS A 264 -5.20 -10.25 -7.65
N GLN A 265 -5.39 -9.02 -7.23
CA GLN A 265 -6.69 -8.36 -7.29
C GLN A 265 -7.20 -8.28 -8.73
N ALA A 266 -6.35 -7.89 -9.67
CA ALA A 266 -6.70 -7.81 -11.07
C ALA A 266 -7.07 -9.19 -11.65
N VAL A 267 -6.34 -10.24 -11.28
CA VAL A 267 -6.65 -11.61 -11.67
C VAL A 267 -8.00 -12.08 -11.11
N ALA A 268 -8.30 -11.79 -9.86
CA ALA A 268 -9.58 -12.09 -9.24
C ALA A 268 -10.73 -11.34 -9.95
N TYR A 269 -10.54 -10.09 -10.26
CA TYR A 269 -11.52 -9.29 -10.98
C TYR A 269 -11.73 -9.78 -12.42
N ARG A 270 -10.66 -10.20 -13.10
CA ARG A 270 -10.75 -10.85 -14.41
C ARG A 270 -11.59 -12.13 -14.36
N GLN A 271 -11.37 -12.97 -13.39
CA GLN A 271 -12.16 -14.19 -13.18
C GLN A 271 -13.65 -13.87 -13.00
N ILE A 272 -13.98 -12.95 -12.13
CA ILE A 272 -15.36 -12.50 -11.90
C ILE A 272 -15.97 -11.96 -13.20
N SER A 273 -15.24 -11.12 -13.91
CA SER A 273 -15.73 -10.47 -15.14
C SER A 273 -15.99 -11.47 -16.25
N LEU A 274 -15.14 -12.49 -16.41
CA LEU A 274 -15.34 -13.56 -17.38
C LEU A 274 -16.56 -14.43 -17.04
N LEU A 275 -16.78 -14.74 -15.76
CA LEU A 275 -17.96 -15.45 -15.30
C LEU A 275 -19.25 -14.64 -15.46
N LEU A 276 -19.18 -13.33 -15.32
CA LEU A 276 -20.28 -12.40 -15.62
C LEU A 276 -20.48 -12.18 -17.12
N ARG A 277 -19.68 -12.80 -17.96
CA ARG A 277 -19.71 -12.67 -19.42
C ARG A 277 -19.46 -11.24 -19.93
N ARG A 278 -18.66 -10.48 -19.20
CA ARG A 278 -18.16 -9.18 -19.69
C ARG A 278 -17.17 -9.42 -20.82
N PRO A 279 -17.18 -8.61 -21.88
CA PRO A 279 -16.26 -8.81 -23.00
C PRO A 279 -14.80 -8.64 -22.55
N PRO A 280 -13.92 -9.61 -22.82
CA PRO A 280 -12.51 -9.50 -22.46
C PRO A 280 -11.77 -8.56 -23.40
N GLY A 281 -10.84 -7.79 -22.86
CA GLY A 281 -9.90 -6.97 -23.59
C GLY A 281 -8.50 -7.59 -23.63
N ARG A 282 -7.47 -6.74 -23.57
CA ARG A 282 -6.07 -7.15 -23.55
C ARG A 282 -5.79 -8.11 -22.39
N GLU A 283 -5.09 -9.19 -22.65
CA GLU A 283 -4.77 -10.26 -21.66
C GLU A 283 -6.01 -10.82 -20.95
N ALA A 284 -7.15 -10.79 -21.62
CA ALA A 284 -8.46 -11.20 -21.12
C ALA A 284 -8.98 -10.37 -19.92
N TYR A 285 -8.36 -9.25 -19.59
CA TYR A 285 -8.89 -8.34 -18.59
C TYR A 285 -10.12 -7.59 -19.10
N PRO A 286 -11.09 -7.27 -18.24
CA PRO A 286 -12.22 -6.43 -18.65
C PRO A 286 -11.77 -5.00 -18.97
N GLY A 287 -12.56 -4.29 -19.75
CA GLY A 287 -12.23 -2.92 -20.18
C GLY A 287 -12.06 -1.91 -19.04
N ASP A 288 -12.64 -2.20 -17.88
CA ASP A 288 -12.59 -1.34 -16.69
C ASP A 288 -11.52 -1.72 -15.66
N VAL A 289 -10.56 -2.58 -16.01
CA VAL A 289 -9.48 -2.95 -15.08
C VAL A 289 -8.58 -1.75 -14.72
N PHE A 290 -8.40 -0.81 -15.63
CA PHE A 290 -7.74 0.46 -15.29
C PHE A 290 -8.51 1.20 -14.20
N TYR A 291 -9.82 1.31 -14.34
CA TYR A 291 -10.70 1.96 -13.37
C TYR A 291 -10.73 1.23 -12.03
N LEU A 292 -10.59 -0.10 -12.02
CA LEU A 292 -10.44 -0.88 -10.79
C LEU A 292 -9.32 -0.33 -9.90
N HIS A 293 -8.15 -0.09 -10.47
CA HIS A 293 -6.98 0.39 -9.74
C HIS A 293 -6.98 1.92 -9.57
N SER A 294 -7.44 2.68 -10.56
CA SER A 294 -7.43 4.14 -10.47
C SER A 294 -8.38 4.66 -9.38
N ARG A 295 -9.61 4.14 -9.31
CA ARG A 295 -10.55 4.55 -8.27
C ARG A 295 -10.12 4.14 -6.85
N LEU A 296 -9.31 3.11 -6.73
CA LEU A 296 -8.71 2.72 -5.46
C LEU A 296 -7.55 3.66 -5.09
N LEU A 297 -6.60 3.82 -5.97
CA LEU A 297 -5.35 4.53 -5.70
C LEU A 297 -5.51 6.05 -5.62
N GLU A 298 -6.48 6.62 -6.33
CA GLU A 298 -6.81 8.04 -6.20
C GLU A 298 -7.35 8.43 -4.82
N ARG A 299 -7.80 7.47 -4.04
CA ARG A 299 -8.23 7.68 -2.66
C ARG A 299 -7.06 7.94 -1.71
N ALA A 300 -5.86 7.50 -2.07
CA ALA A 300 -4.64 7.87 -1.37
C ALA A 300 -4.29 9.32 -1.71
N ALA A 301 -4.33 10.18 -0.72
CA ALA A 301 -4.11 11.61 -0.88
C ALA A 301 -3.79 12.26 0.45
N ARG A 302 -3.28 13.48 0.40
CA ARG A 302 -3.24 14.38 1.54
C ARG A 302 -4.39 15.37 1.41
N ILE A 303 -5.20 15.48 2.44
CA ILE A 303 -6.32 16.41 2.49
C ILE A 303 -6.00 17.60 3.40
N ASN A 304 -6.55 18.77 3.05
CA ASN A 304 -6.31 20.00 3.79
C ASN A 304 -7.12 20.07 5.10
N ALA A 305 -6.76 21.03 5.95
CA ALA A 305 -7.41 21.21 7.25
C ALA A 305 -8.90 21.57 7.15
N ASP A 306 -9.30 22.31 6.12
CA ASP A 306 -10.69 22.69 5.90
C ASP A 306 -11.55 21.46 5.59
N GLU A 307 -11.04 20.53 4.78
CA GLU A 307 -11.73 19.29 4.47
C GLU A 307 -11.84 18.37 5.70
N VAL A 308 -10.78 18.27 6.49
CA VAL A 308 -10.81 17.52 7.77
C VAL A 308 -11.87 18.10 8.71
N ALA A 309 -11.93 19.42 8.86
CA ALA A 309 -12.93 20.09 9.67
C ALA A 309 -14.36 19.80 9.18
N LYS A 310 -14.56 19.82 7.86
CA LYS A 310 -15.84 19.50 7.23
C LYS A 310 -16.26 18.04 7.47
N LEU A 311 -15.35 17.09 7.26
CA LEU A 311 -15.62 15.66 7.41
C LEU A 311 -15.86 15.25 8.87
N THR A 312 -15.31 15.99 9.83
CA THR A 312 -15.47 15.73 11.26
C THR A 312 -16.51 16.65 11.91
N ASN A 313 -17.28 17.41 11.13
CA ASN A 313 -18.26 18.38 11.63
C ASN A 313 -17.68 19.38 12.65
N GLY A 314 -16.44 19.79 12.46
CA GLY A 314 -15.73 20.72 13.31
C GLY A 314 -15.07 20.13 14.56
N GLU A 315 -15.15 18.82 14.77
CA GLU A 315 -14.48 18.16 15.90
C GLU A 315 -12.95 18.27 15.82
N VAL A 316 -12.40 18.21 14.61
CA VAL A 316 -10.96 18.34 14.35
C VAL A 316 -10.74 19.56 13.47
N THR A 317 -9.94 20.50 13.94
CA THR A 317 -9.58 21.74 13.23
C THR A 317 -8.08 21.95 13.21
N GLY A 318 -7.57 22.59 12.14
CA GLY A 318 -6.16 22.93 12.00
C GLY A 318 -5.23 21.76 11.72
N LYS A 319 -5.75 20.59 11.39
CA LYS A 319 -4.97 19.39 11.07
C LYS A 319 -5.25 18.89 9.66
N THR A 320 -4.20 18.62 8.92
CA THR A 320 -4.28 17.90 7.64
C THR A 320 -4.26 16.39 7.90
N GLY A 321 -4.84 15.60 7.01
CA GLY A 321 -4.80 14.15 7.07
C GLY A 321 -4.20 13.58 5.80
N SER A 322 -3.61 12.38 5.89
CA SER A 322 -3.05 11.70 4.73
C SER A 322 -3.30 10.21 4.73
N LEU A 323 -3.41 9.67 3.53
CA LEU A 323 -3.36 8.24 3.25
C LEU A 323 -2.30 8.03 2.17
N THR A 324 -1.20 7.40 2.53
CA THR A 324 -0.09 7.05 1.65
C THR A 324 -0.26 5.61 1.19
N ALA A 325 -0.13 5.35 -0.10
CA ALA A 325 -0.27 4.01 -0.66
C ALA A 325 1.06 3.48 -1.20
N LEU A 326 1.37 2.24 -0.86
CA LEU A 326 2.42 1.43 -1.44
C LEU A 326 1.80 0.21 -2.11
N PRO A 327 1.25 0.37 -3.32
CA PRO A 327 0.76 -0.77 -4.08
C PRO A 327 1.92 -1.62 -4.57
N ILE A 328 1.74 -2.93 -4.56
CA ILE A 328 2.71 -3.90 -5.07
C ILE A 328 2.16 -4.50 -6.35
N ILE A 329 2.99 -4.56 -7.38
CA ILE A 329 2.72 -5.23 -8.65
C ILE A 329 3.83 -6.24 -8.93
N GLU A 330 3.44 -7.45 -9.29
CA GLU A 330 4.35 -8.51 -9.71
C GLU A 330 4.52 -8.48 -11.24
N THR A 331 5.76 -8.47 -11.70
CA THR A 331 6.12 -8.60 -13.10
C THR A 331 6.56 -10.01 -13.42
N GLN A 332 6.57 -10.37 -14.71
CA GLN A 332 7.10 -11.60 -15.24
C GLN A 332 8.35 -11.31 -16.07
N ALA A 333 9.49 -11.86 -15.70
CA ALA A 333 10.78 -11.66 -16.39
C ALA A 333 11.15 -10.17 -16.58
N GLY A 334 10.82 -9.32 -15.64
CA GLY A 334 11.09 -7.89 -15.68
C GLY A 334 10.24 -7.09 -16.67
N ASP A 335 9.20 -7.68 -17.25
CA ASP A 335 8.35 -7.01 -18.25
C ASP A 335 7.42 -5.99 -17.60
N VAL A 336 7.83 -4.73 -17.62
CA VAL A 336 7.02 -3.58 -17.17
C VAL A 336 6.04 -3.08 -18.22
N SER A 337 6.13 -3.59 -19.45
CA SER A 337 5.24 -3.23 -20.56
C SER A 337 3.94 -4.05 -20.59
N ALA A 338 3.81 -5.05 -19.74
CA ALA A 338 2.58 -5.81 -19.58
C ALA A 338 1.42 -4.90 -19.16
N PHE A 339 0.19 -5.36 -19.37
CA PHE A 339 -0.99 -4.49 -19.29
C PHE A 339 -1.21 -3.90 -17.89
N VAL A 340 -1.27 -4.74 -16.86
CA VAL A 340 -1.53 -4.27 -15.48
C VAL A 340 -0.38 -3.42 -14.93
N PRO A 341 0.91 -3.81 -15.07
CA PRO A 341 2.01 -2.94 -14.67
C PRO A 341 1.98 -1.56 -15.31
N THR A 342 1.74 -1.48 -16.62
CA THR A 342 1.65 -0.19 -17.35
C THR A 342 0.54 0.69 -16.80
N ASN A 343 -0.63 0.12 -16.52
CA ASN A 343 -1.74 0.86 -15.94
C ASN A 343 -1.40 1.44 -14.58
N VAL A 344 -0.83 0.64 -13.69
CA VAL A 344 -0.52 1.09 -12.32
C VAL A 344 0.63 2.10 -12.30
N ILE A 345 1.63 1.94 -13.17
CA ILE A 345 2.70 2.94 -13.34
C ILE A 345 2.11 4.31 -13.71
N SER A 346 1.12 4.34 -14.61
CA SER A 346 0.49 5.60 -15.02
C SER A 346 -0.38 6.24 -13.93
N ILE A 347 -0.95 5.44 -13.03
CA ILE A 347 -1.81 5.94 -11.94
C ILE A 347 -0.97 6.49 -10.78
N THR A 348 0.18 5.89 -10.50
CA THR A 348 1.00 6.20 -9.33
C THR A 348 1.92 7.40 -9.55
N ASP A 349 2.44 7.95 -8.46
CA ASP A 349 3.33 9.11 -8.44
C ASP A 349 4.82 8.72 -8.52
N GLY A 350 5.09 7.55 -9.01
CA GLY A 350 6.43 6.98 -9.16
C GLY A 350 6.46 5.49 -8.83
N GLN A 351 7.61 4.89 -8.99
CA GLN A 351 7.82 3.46 -8.75
C GLN A 351 9.19 3.17 -8.15
N ILE A 352 9.21 2.17 -7.28
CA ILE A 352 10.41 1.53 -6.75
C ILE A 352 10.55 0.20 -7.49
N PHE A 353 11.54 0.10 -8.36
CA PHE A 353 11.77 -1.08 -9.19
C PHE A 353 12.78 -2.01 -8.54
N LEU A 354 12.37 -3.24 -8.25
CA LEU A 354 13.21 -4.29 -7.68
C LEU A 354 13.61 -5.28 -8.76
N GLU A 355 14.91 -5.47 -8.94
CA GLU A 355 15.48 -6.34 -9.96
C GLU A 355 15.96 -7.68 -9.41
N THR A 356 15.64 -8.74 -10.13
CA THR A 356 16.08 -10.11 -9.80
C THR A 356 17.61 -10.25 -9.80
N ASP A 357 18.28 -9.67 -10.78
CA ASP A 357 19.75 -9.76 -10.89
C ASP A 357 20.44 -9.09 -9.72
N LEU A 358 19.97 -7.92 -9.28
CA LEU A 358 20.48 -7.24 -8.10
C LEU A 358 20.23 -8.08 -6.83
N PHE A 359 19.04 -8.64 -6.70
CA PHE A 359 18.69 -9.49 -5.56
C PHE A 359 19.59 -10.72 -5.47
N ASN A 360 19.81 -11.41 -6.59
CA ASN A 360 20.66 -12.60 -6.66
C ASN A 360 22.14 -12.28 -6.44
N SER A 361 22.58 -11.09 -6.80
CA SER A 361 23.96 -10.63 -6.53
C SER A 361 24.20 -10.16 -5.09
N GLY A 362 23.17 -10.23 -4.24
CA GLY A 362 23.26 -9.87 -2.83
C GLY A 362 23.00 -8.39 -2.52
N ILE A 363 22.61 -7.60 -3.50
CA ILE A 363 22.19 -6.21 -3.28
C ILE A 363 20.74 -6.22 -2.81
N ARG A 364 20.54 -6.07 -1.52
CA ARG A 364 19.22 -6.10 -0.86
C ARG A 364 19.05 -4.93 0.10
N PRO A 365 18.04 -4.07 -0.09
CA PRO A 365 16.98 -4.15 -1.12
C PRO A 365 17.52 -4.00 -2.55
N ALA A 366 16.93 -4.76 -3.47
CA ALA A 366 17.36 -4.87 -4.86
C ALA A 366 16.84 -3.73 -5.74
N ILE A 367 16.97 -2.50 -5.27
CA ILE A 367 16.41 -1.31 -5.91
C ILE A 367 17.26 -0.87 -7.09
N ASN A 368 16.66 -0.80 -8.26
CA ASN A 368 17.28 -0.19 -9.42
C ASN A 368 17.09 1.33 -9.37
N ALA A 369 18.14 2.04 -8.96
CA ALA A 369 18.09 3.50 -8.84
C ALA A 369 17.92 4.22 -10.19
N GLY A 370 18.28 3.59 -11.30
CA GLY A 370 18.19 4.18 -12.64
C GLY A 370 16.76 4.35 -13.15
N ILE A 371 15.90 3.38 -12.85
CA ILE A 371 14.52 3.35 -13.33
C ILE A 371 13.47 3.58 -12.22
N SER A 372 13.90 3.63 -10.98
CA SER A 372 13.03 4.01 -9.87
C SER A 372 12.86 5.53 -9.83
N VAL A 373 11.65 5.99 -9.64
CA VAL A 373 11.30 7.42 -9.71
C VAL A 373 10.35 7.78 -8.58
N SER A 374 10.55 8.94 -7.96
CA SER A 374 9.55 9.61 -7.13
C SER A 374 9.20 10.96 -7.76
N ARG A 375 7.94 11.14 -8.15
CA ARG A 375 7.49 12.42 -8.75
C ARG A 375 7.36 13.54 -7.72
N VAL A 376 7.22 13.20 -6.46
CA VAL A 376 7.23 14.18 -5.35
C VAL A 376 8.66 14.64 -5.06
N GLY A 377 9.61 13.72 -5.09
CA GLY A 377 11.04 14.03 -4.97
C GLY A 377 11.41 14.72 -3.66
N GLY A 378 12.25 15.73 -3.76
CA GLY A 378 12.80 16.44 -2.60
C GLY A 378 11.79 17.15 -1.71
N ALA A 379 10.56 17.39 -2.17
CA ALA A 379 9.48 17.91 -1.32
C ALA A 379 9.07 16.92 -0.21
N ALA A 380 9.29 15.63 -0.44
CA ALA A 380 9.05 14.55 0.52
C ALA A 380 10.29 14.16 1.35
N GLN A 381 11.28 15.01 1.43
CA GLN A 381 12.50 14.77 2.20
C GLN A 381 12.69 15.82 3.30
N THR A 382 13.25 15.39 4.42
CA THR A 382 13.78 16.32 5.42
C THR A 382 14.94 17.11 4.81
N LYS A 383 15.23 18.29 5.36
CA LYS A 383 16.32 19.15 4.84
C LYS A 383 17.67 18.45 4.83
N VAL A 384 17.97 17.68 5.88
CA VAL A 384 19.23 16.95 6.01
C VAL A 384 19.35 15.85 4.96
N ILE A 385 18.33 15.06 4.75
CA ILE A 385 18.35 13.98 3.76
C ILE A 385 18.39 14.56 2.33
N LYS A 386 17.67 15.62 2.07
CA LYS A 386 17.70 16.31 0.78
C LYS A 386 19.09 16.85 0.45
N LYS A 387 19.75 17.47 1.43
CA LYS A 387 21.10 18.02 1.26
C LYS A 387 22.15 16.92 1.04
N LEU A 388 22.10 15.87 1.84
CA LEU A 388 23.12 14.82 1.85
C LEU A 388 22.87 13.71 0.82
N GLY A 389 21.61 13.44 0.49
CA GLY A 389 21.23 12.35 -0.43
C GLY A 389 21.34 12.70 -1.91
N GLY A 390 21.45 13.99 -2.26
CA GLY A 390 21.42 14.43 -3.66
C GLY A 390 22.51 13.86 -4.55
N GLY A 391 23.67 13.56 -4.00
CA GLY A 391 24.81 12.98 -4.71
C GLY A 391 24.78 11.46 -4.86
N ILE A 392 23.96 10.76 -4.08
CA ILE A 392 23.99 9.29 -4.02
C ILE A 392 23.52 8.67 -5.32
N ARG A 393 22.40 9.14 -5.85
CA ARG A 393 21.84 8.64 -7.12
C ARG A 393 22.79 8.86 -8.28
N LEU A 394 23.42 10.04 -8.33
CA LEU A 394 24.42 10.37 -9.35
C LEU A 394 25.65 9.47 -9.24
N ALA A 395 26.16 9.26 -8.04
CA ALA A 395 27.30 8.37 -7.79
C ALA A 395 27.03 6.94 -8.25
N LEU A 396 25.83 6.42 -7.97
CA LEU A 396 25.41 5.07 -8.42
C LEU A 396 25.27 4.98 -9.94
N ALA A 397 24.72 6.00 -10.59
CA ALA A 397 24.59 6.04 -12.03
C ALA A 397 25.98 6.07 -12.72
N GLN A 398 26.88 6.92 -12.24
CA GLN A 398 28.26 6.99 -12.73
C GLN A 398 29.02 5.68 -12.50
N TYR A 399 28.84 5.05 -11.36
CA TYR A 399 29.45 3.76 -11.06
C TYR A 399 29.00 2.67 -12.05
N ARG A 400 27.72 2.60 -12.38
CA ARG A 400 27.20 1.62 -13.36
C ARG A 400 27.79 1.81 -14.75
N GLU A 401 27.90 3.04 -15.22
CA GLU A 401 28.53 3.35 -16.49
C GLU A 401 30.01 2.97 -16.49
N LEU A 402 30.76 3.34 -15.47
CA LEU A 402 32.17 3.04 -15.34
C LEU A 402 32.44 1.55 -15.14
N ALA A 403 31.61 0.85 -14.39
CA ALA A 403 31.75 -0.60 -14.17
C ALA A 403 31.58 -1.38 -15.47
N ALA A 404 30.65 -0.98 -16.33
CA ALA A 404 30.49 -1.56 -17.65
C ALA A 404 31.72 -1.31 -18.54
N PHE A 405 32.29 -0.14 -18.47
CA PHE A 405 33.52 0.24 -19.22
C PHE A 405 34.78 -0.48 -18.71
N SER A 406 34.90 -0.68 -17.40
CA SER A 406 36.06 -1.26 -16.76
C SER A 406 36.31 -2.74 -17.14
N GLN A 407 35.26 -3.43 -17.57
CA GLN A 407 35.38 -4.80 -18.07
C GLN A 407 36.17 -4.91 -19.39
N PHE A 408 36.25 -3.81 -20.13
CA PHE A 408 36.89 -3.75 -21.45
C PHE A 408 38.21 -2.94 -21.48
N ALA A 409 38.52 -2.24 -20.40
CA ALA A 409 39.71 -1.39 -20.33
C ALA A 409 40.79 -2.00 -19.43
N SER A 410 41.98 -2.25 -19.99
CA SER A 410 43.09 -2.83 -19.25
C SER A 410 43.82 -1.84 -18.32
N ASP A 411 43.75 -0.53 -18.62
CA ASP A 411 44.37 0.53 -17.82
C ASP A 411 43.38 1.65 -17.52
N LEU A 412 43.01 1.76 -16.26
CA LEU A 412 42.18 2.86 -15.74
C LEU A 412 43.10 3.92 -15.12
N ASP A 413 42.77 5.19 -15.37
CA ASP A 413 43.45 6.29 -14.69
C ASP A 413 43.07 6.33 -13.20
N GLU A 414 43.83 7.05 -12.40
CA GLU A 414 43.63 7.11 -10.94
C GLU A 414 42.30 7.74 -10.56
N ALA A 415 41.84 8.74 -11.32
CA ALA A 415 40.55 9.39 -11.08
C ALA A 415 39.36 8.42 -11.29
N THR A 416 39.42 7.63 -12.35
CA THR A 416 38.42 6.61 -12.66
C THR A 416 38.40 5.49 -11.62
N ARG A 417 39.57 5.04 -11.14
CA ARG A 417 39.65 4.07 -10.05
C ARG A 417 39.01 4.57 -8.76
N LYS A 418 39.26 5.85 -8.40
CA LYS A 418 38.64 6.46 -7.21
C LYS A 418 37.12 6.56 -7.34
N GLN A 419 36.63 6.91 -8.52
CA GLN A 419 35.16 6.94 -8.77
C GLN A 419 34.56 5.55 -8.69
N LEU A 420 35.21 4.51 -9.21
CA LEU A 420 34.77 3.12 -9.10
C LEU A 420 34.74 2.66 -7.64
N GLN A 421 35.78 2.92 -6.89
CA GLN A 421 35.85 2.57 -5.47
C GLN A 421 34.76 3.30 -4.67
N HIS A 422 34.55 4.57 -4.93
CA HIS A 422 33.50 5.35 -4.31
C HIS A 422 32.11 4.76 -4.62
N GLY A 423 31.85 4.42 -5.88
CA GLY A 423 30.59 3.79 -6.30
C GLY A 423 30.36 2.40 -5.69
N GLU A 424 31.42 1.60 -5.55
CA GLU A 424 31.35 0.31 -4.85
C GLU A 424 30.98 0.47 -3.38
N VAL A 425 31.59 1.42 -2.69
CA VAL A 425 31.30 1.72 -1.29
C VAL A 425 29.87 2.21 -1.12
N VAL A 426 29.40 3.12 -1.98
CA VAL A 426 28.01 3.61 -1.94
C VAL A 426 27.03 2.47 -2.18
N THR A 427 27.29 1.61 -3.15
CA THR A 427 26.46 0.42 -3.42
C THR A 427 26.40 -0.50 -2.21
N GLU A 428 27.52 -0.77 -1.57
CA GLU A 428 27.59 -1.60 -0.38
C GLU A 428 26.84 -0.98 0.80
N LEU A 429 26.97 0.34 0.99
CA LEU A 429 26.31 1.06 2.07
C LEU A 429 24.79 1.21 1.88
N MET A 430 24.28 1.09 0.66
CA MET A 430 22.85 1.07 0.42
C MET A 430 22.19 -0.27 0.76
N LYS A 431 22.97 -1.32 0.96
CA LYS A 431 22.48 -2.60 1.46
C LYS A 431 21.98 -2.44 2.90
N GLN A 432 20.87 -3.10 3.19
CA GLN A 432 20.25 -3.04 4.50
C GLN A 432 19.49 -4.33 4.76
N LYS A 433 19.68 -4.93 5.90
CA LYS A 433 18.97 -6.15 6.31
C LYS A 433 17.51 -5.81 6.59
N GLN A 434 16.62 -6.76 6.30
CA GLN A 434 15.21 -6.63 6.63
C GLN A 434 15.02 -6.37 8.12
N PHE A 435 14.07 -5.51 8.45
CA PHE A 435 13.73 -5.06 9.82
C PHE A 435 14.84 -4.26 10.53
N ASN A 436 15.89 -3.89 9.83
CA ASN A 436 16.93 -3.02 10.35
C ASN A 436 16.75 -1.59 9.80
N THR A 437 15.64 -0.99 10.15
CA THR A 437 15.28 0.36 9.69
C THR A 437 16.04 1.43 10.48
N LEU A 438 16.33 2.55 9.83
CA LEU A 438 17.05 3.68 10.40
C LEU A 438 16.14 4.89 10.51
N ASN A 439 16.27 5.65 11.59
CA ASN A 439 15.64 6.96 11.69
C ASN A 439 16.41 8.01 10.86
N THR A 440 15.86 9.21 10.75
CA THR A 440 16.44 10.29 9.93
C THR A 440 17.87 10.64 10.33
N ALA A 441 18.17 10.75 11.62
CA ALA A 441 19.50 11.10 12.10
C ALA A 441 20.51 10.00 11.81
N GLU A 442 20.18 8.75 12.03
CA GLU A 442 21.05 7.61 11.75
C GLU A 442 21.35 7.48 10.25
N MET A 443 20.35 7.69 9.42
CA MET A 443 20.51 7.72 7.96
C MET A 443 21.40 8.90 7.54
N ALA A 444 21.19 10.07 8.13
CA ALA A 444 22.00 11.25 7.88
C ALA A 444 23.49 11.04 8.22
N LEU A 445 23.80 10.28 9.27
CA LEU A 445 25.19 9.94 9.58
C LEU A 445 25.88 9.19 8.43
N THR A 446 25.23 8.20 7.87
CA THR A 446 25.77 7.43 6.75
C THR A 446 25.97 8.30 5.52
N LEU A 447 24.97 9.09 5.15
CA LEU A 447 25.04 9.98 3.99
C LEU A 447 26.11 11.08 4.17
N TRP A 448 26.20 11.65 5.35
CA TRP A 448 27.21 12.62 5.70
C TRP A 448 28.63 12.03 5.60
N ALA A 449 28.85 10.84 6.15
CA ALA A 449 30.11 10.15 6.13
C ALA A 449 30.56 9.79 4.69
N ILE A 450 29.63 9.41 3.83
CA ILE A 450 29.88 9.20 2.40
C ILE A 450 30.36 10.51 1.74
N ASN A 451 29.63 11.60 1.97
CA ASN A 451 29.88 12.87 1.29
C ASN A 451 31.18 13.55 1.73
N ASN A 452 31.61 13.35 2.96
CA ASN A 452 32.86 13.94 3.45
C ASN A 452 34.11 13.05 3.24
N GLY A 453 33.97 11.93 2.51
CA GLY A 453 35.10 11.05 2.19
C GLY A 453 35.54 10.13 3.33
N SER A 454 34.77 9.95 4.38
CA SER A 454 35.13 9.12 5.53
C SER A 454 35.35 7.65 5.18
N TYR A 455 34.78 7.18 4.08
CA TYR A 455 34.93 5.79 3.60
C TYR A 455 36.06 5.60 2.59
N SER A 456 36.83 6.64 2.27
CA SER A 456 37.87 6.57 1.23
C SER A 456 38.97 5.55 1.54
N ASP A 457 39.25 5.32 2.80
CA ASP A 457 40.27 4.39 3.32
C ASP A 457 39.67 3.12 3.95
N VAL A 458 38.36 2.94 3.85
CA VAL A 458 37.65 1.77 4.38
C VAL A 458 37.51 0.71 3.28
N PRO A 459 37.93 -0.54 3.51
CA PRO A 459 37.68 -1.62 2.55
C PRO A 459 36.20 -1.84 2.33
N VAL A 460 35.79 -2.08 1.08
CA VAL A 460 34.36 -2.29 0.72
C VAL A 460 33.73 -3.40 1.56
N SER A 461 34.44 -4.49 1.78
CA SER A 461 33.97 -5.62 2.58
C SER A 461 33.68 -5.28 4.05
N LYS A 462 34.23 -4.19 4.54
CA LYS A 462 34.09 -3.73 5.93
C LYS A 462 33.22 -2.47 6.08
N ALA A 463 32.73 -1.94 4.96
CA ALA A 463 31.96 -0.69 4.95
C ALA A 463 30.70 -0.75 5.84
N LEU A 464 29.90 -1.82 5.75
CA LEU A 464 28.69 -1.98 6.57
C LEU A 464 29.00 -2.16 8.06
N ALA A 465 30.06 -2.89 8.39
CA ALA A 465 30.51 -3.05 9.78
C ALA A 465 31.00 -1.70 10.34
N PHE A 466 31.75 -0.96 9.58
CA PHE A 466 32.21 0.39 9.94
C PHE A 466 31.03 1.34 10.17
N GLU A 467 30.05 1.34 9.27
CA GLU A 467 28.83 2.14 9.40
C GLU A 467 28.10 1.83 10.71
N SER A 468 27.89 0.56 10.99
CA SER A 468 27.19 0.11 12.21
C SER A 468 27.93 0.51 13.47
N GLU A 469 29.23 0.31 13.51
CA GLU A 469 30.07 0.66 14.66
C GLU A 469 30.18 2.17 14.88
N PHE A 470 30.30 2.95 13.81
CA PHE A 470 30.28 4.41 13.93
C PHE A 470 28.95 4.93 14.43
N ARG A 471 27.85 4.36 13.95
CA ARG A 471 26.51 4.68 14.44
C ARG A 471 26.37 4.42 15.94
N ASN A 472 26.84 3.27 16.41
CA ASN A 472 26.84 2.94 17.82
C ASN A 472 27.73 3.89 18.64
N TYR A 473 28.88 4.25 18.11
CA TYR A 473 29.78 5.23 18.74
C TYR A 473 29.08 6.58 18.94
N VAL A 474 28.41 7.08 17.91
CA VAL A 474 27.67 8.36 17.98
C VAL A 474 26.47 8.26 18.94
N ARG A 475 25.77 7.15 18.96
CA ARG A 475 24.66 6.92 19.91
C ARG A 475 25.13 7.02 21.37
N ILE A 476 26.31 6.50 21.68
CA ILE A 476 26.83 6.47 23.03
C ILE A 476 27.47 7.82 23.40
N GLN A 477 28.28 8.39 22.53
CA GLN A 477 29.10 9.58 22.81
C GLN A 477 28.43 10.90 22.45
N HIS A 478 27.53 10.91 21.48
CA HIS A 478 26.90 12.09 20.90
C HIS A 478 25.40 11.92 20.65
N ALA A 479 24.68 11.33 21.60
CA ALA A 479 23.24 11.11 21.50
C ALA A 479 22.44 12.41 21.25
N ASN A 480 22.89 13.52 21.82
CA ASN A 480 22.29 14.83 21.64
C ASN A 480 22.30 15.31 20.17
N VAL A 481 23.34 14.98 19.40
CA VAL A 481 23.41 15.32 17.96
C VAL A 481 22.32 14.58 17.18
N LEU A 482 22.11 13.29 17.47
CA LEU A 482 21.06 12.48 16.84
C LEU A 482 19.67 12.99 17.19
N GLU A 483 19.43 13.32 18.45
CA GLU A 483 18.15 13.86 18.92
C GLU A 483 17.82 15.19 18.24
N GLU A 484 18.80 16.08 18.11
CA GLU A 484 18.63 17.38 17.47
C GLU A 484 18.33 17.23 15.97
N ILE A 485 19.01 16.34 15.26
CA ILE A 485 18.75 16.07 13.84
C ILE A 485 17.35 15.46 13.64
N ASN A 486 16.96 14.53 14.48
CA ASN A 486 15.61 13.93 14.41
C ASN A 486 14.51 14.95 14.69
N ALA A 487 14.73 15.86 15.64
CA ALA A 487 13.74 16.87 16.01
C ALA A 487 13.62 17.99 14.94
N SER A 488 14.74 18.45 14.39
CA SER A 488 14.76 19.56 13.43
C SER A 488 14.67 19.15 11.97
N GLY A 489 15.03 17.89 11.65
CA GLY A 489 15.18 17.42 10.27
C GLY A 489 16.34 18.11 9.52
N ALA A 490 17.26 18.76 10.23
CA ALA A 490 18.39 19.49 9.68
C ALA A 490 19.66 19.22 10.49
N MET A 491 20.80 19.35 9.84
CA MET A 491 22.12 19.23 10.46
C MET A 491 22.75 20.63 10.52
N SER A 492 22.95 21.13 11.74
CA SER A 492 23.62 22.44 11.95
C SER A 492 25.12 22.33 11.71
N ASP A 493 25.77 23.46 11.48
CA ASP A 493 27.24 23.53 11.35
C ASP A 493 27.93 23.04 12.62
N ALA A 494 27.38 23.33 13.79
CA ALA A 494 27.88 22.84 15.08
C ALA A 494 27.81 21.31 15.16
N ASN A 495 26.72 20.68 14.72
CA ASN A 495 26.58 19.23 14.65
C ASN A 495 27.55 18.62 13.65
N GLU A 496 27.76 19.26 12.51
CA GLU A 496 28.71 18.80 11.51
C GLU A 496 30.16 18.83 12.03
N GLN A 497 30.53 19.88 12.75
CA GLN A 497 31.83 19.96 13.43
C GLN A 497 32.00 18.88 14.51
N THR A 498 30.98 18.65 15.30
CA THR A 498 30.98 17.59 16.32
C THR A 498 31.14 16.20 15.69
N LEU A 499 30.44 15.93 14.60
CA LEU A 499 30.55 14.67 13.86
C LEU A 499 31.92 14.50 13.19
N THR A 500 32.52 15.57 12.69
CA THR A 500 33.89 15.54 12.12
C THR A 500 34.91 15.15 13.18
N ALA A 501 34.82 15.73 14.37
CA ALA A 501 35.66 15.37 15.50
C ALA A 501 35.42 13.94 15.98
N ALA A 502 34.15 13.53 16.02
CA ALA A 502 33.72 12.16 16.39
C ALA A 502 34.27 11.12 15.42
N MET A 503 34.20 11.37 14.13
CA MET A 503 34.74 10.48 13.10
C MET A 503 36.24 10.31 13.24
N LYS A 504 36.97 11.38 13.48
CA LYS A 504 38.43 11.35 13.72
C LYS A 504 38.77 10.51 14.96
N SER A 505 38.07 10.72 16.06
CA SER A 505 38.26 9.95 17.29
C SER A 505 37.89 8.49 17.11
N PHE A 506 36.84 8.21 16.42
CA PHE A 506 36.39 6.84 16.12
C PHE A 506 37.41 6.08 15.27
N LYS A 507 37.92 6.67 14.20
CA LYS A 507 38.95 6.07 13.34
C LYS A 507 40.26 5.79 14.09
N ALA A 508 40.62 6.65 15.06
CA ALA A 508 41.80 6.44 15.88
C ALA A 508 41.68 5.26 16.84
N SER A 509 40.46 4.93 17.26
CA SER A 509 40.16 3.86 18.26
C SER A 509 39.66 2.56 17.67
N TYR A 510 39.18 2.55 16.44
CA TYR A 510 38.57 1.38 15.79
C TYR A 510 39.46 0.84 14.66
N ASN A 511 39.77 -0.44 14.74
CA ASN A 511 40.59 -1.10 13.72
C ASN A 511 39.72 -1.56 12.53
N TYR A 512 39.58 -0.70 11.54
CA TYR A 512 38.78 -0.94 10.33
C TYR A 512 39.61 -1.35 9.10
N ALA A 513 40.90 -1.25 9.18
CA ALA A 513 41.82 -1.55 8.07
C ALA A 513 42.37 -2.99 8.09
N ALA A 514 42.21 -3.71 9.21
CA ALA A 514 42.78 -5.04 9.39
C ALA A 514 41.90 -6.18 8.90
#